data_d168019812d10810840291bc1cdb9531
#
_entry.id   d168019812d10810840291bc1cdb9531
#
_cell.length_a   1.000
_cell.length_b   1.000
_cell.length_c   1.000
_cell.angle_alpha   90.00
_cell.angle_beta   90.00
_cell.angle_gamma   90.00
#
_symmetry.space_group_name_H-M   'P 1'
#
loop_
_entity.id
_entity.type
_entity.pdbx_description
1 polymer ?
#
loop_
_entity_poly.entity_id
_entity_poly.type
_entity_poly.pdbx_seq_one_letter_code
_entity_poly.pdbx_strand_id
1 'polypeptide(L)'
;MRRGGDVRRAVLAGGVLAAGHIVPAATWLPGLRRRAFPALAGLGRPDHVALTFDDGPDPVSTPRFLDALDELSVRATFFVLGARVDGHPRIAREAVRRGHEVAVHGWTHDRPWLPDPARERSGLARAVRTVRETCGTVPLWYRPPYGILTGGRWAAAAHAGLTPVLWSAWGRDWTPGATAGSVLATLRPDLRAGATVLLHDSDHASAPGSWRAALAALPALVTACREAGLTVGPLAEHAVGAGV
;
A
#
# COMPACT_ATOMS: atom_id res chain seq x y z
N MET A 1 -51.18 4.52 -11.08
CA MET A 1 -50.00 4.36 -11.96
C MET A 1 -48.69 5.04 -11.46
N ARG A 2 -48.64 5.80 -10.35
CA ARG A 2 -47.37 6.48 -9.86
C ARG A 2 -46.36 5.54 -9.16
N ARG A 3 -46.81 4.50 -8.46
CA ARG A 3 -45.92 3.58 -7.68
C ARG A 3 -44.89 2.82 -8.51
N GLY A 4 -45.16 2.48 -9.79
CA GLY A 4 -44.20 1.74 -10.63
C GLY A 4 -43.00 2.58 -11.11
N GLY A 5 -43.19 3.91 -11.24
CA GLY A 5 -42.10 4.83 -11.61
C GLY A 5 -41.10 5.06 -10.48
N ASP A 6 -41.60 5.13 -9.25
CA ASP A 6 -40.74 5.35 -8.07
C ASP A 6 -39.88 4.13 -7.72
N VAL A 7 -40.43 2.91 -7.88
CA VAL A 7 -39.66 1.66 -7.70
C VAL A 7 -38.55 1.55 -8.75
N ARG A 8 -38.86 1.84 -10.02
CA ARG A 8 -37.81 1.82 -11.09
C ARG A 8 -36.70 2.86 -10.83
N ARG A 9 -37.07 4.07 -10.39
CA ARG A 9 -36.07 5.10 -10.03
C ARG A 9 -35.20 4.67 -8.84
N ALA A 10 -35.81 4.08 -7.80
CA ALA A 10 -35.10 3.58 -6.64
C ALA A 10 -34.13 2.43 -7.01
N VAL A 11 -34.54 1.50 -7.86
CA VAL A 11 -33.69 0.39 -8.36
C VAL A 11 -32.52 0.92 -9.20
N LEU A 12 -32.78 1.88 -10.09
CA LEU A 12 -31.72 2.50 -10.90
C LEU A 12 -30.74 3.28 -10.03
N ALA A 13 -31.23 4.07 -9.08
CA ALA A 13 -30.38 4.80 -8.14
C ALA A 13 -29.52 3.84 -7.28
N GLY A 14 -30.11 2.75 -6.78
CA GLY A 14 -29.40 1.71 -6.05
C GLY A 14 -28.33 1.03 -6.91
N GLY A 15 -28.64 0.73 -8.17
CA GLY A 15 -27.68 0.16 -9.12
C GLY A 15 -26.50 1.08 -9.43
N VAL A 16 -26.74 2.38 -9.62
CA VAL A 16 -25.70 3.38 -9.85
C VAL A 16 -24.79 3.53 -8.62
N LEU A 17 -25.38 3.57 -7.42
CA LEU A 17 -24.59 3.63 -6.17
C LEU A 17 -23.74 2.39 -5.96
N ALA A 18 -24.29 1.20 -6.19
CA ALA A 18 -23.56 -0.05 -6.11
C ALA A 18 -22.41 -0.10 -7.13
N ALA A 19 -22.66 0.28 -8.39
CA ALA A 19 -21.63 0.38 -9.42
C ALA A 19 -20.54 1.38 -9.03
N GLY A 20 -20.92 2.58 -8.56
CA GLY A 20 -19.96 3.59 -8.10
C GLY A 20 -19.08 3.11 -6.93
N HIS A 21 -19.58 2.19 -6.11
CA HIS A 21 -18.79 1.59 -5.04
C HIS A 21 -17.87 0.46 -5.55
N ILE A 22 -18.35 -0.41 -6.44
CA ILE A 22 -17.66 -1.64 -6.85
C ILE A 22 -16.69 -1.42 -8.03
N VAL A 23 -17.07 -0.62 -9.03
CA VAL A 23 -16.29 -0.46 -10.27
C VAL A 23 -14.84 -0.02 -10.01
N PRO A 24 -14.54 0.93 -9.09
CA PRO A 24 -13.15 1.28 -8.79
C PRO A 24 -12.30 0.10 -8.28
N ALA A 25 -12.91 -0.93 -7.68
CA ALA A 25 -12.20 -2.11 -7.24
C ALA A 25 -11.63 -2.94 -8.41
N ALA A 26 -12.13 -2.75 -9.65
CA ALA A 26 -11.54 -3.37 -10.86
C ALA A 26 -10.10 -2.95 -11.09
N THR A 27 -9.64 -1.85 -10.50
CA THR A 27 -8.22 -1.44 -10.49
C THR A 27 -7.31 -2.43 -9.77
N TRP A 28 -7.87 -3.41 -9.06
CA TRP A 28 -7.13 -4.56 -8.54
C TRP A 28 -6.49 -5.39 -9.66
N LEU A 29 -7.07 -5.43 -10.88
CA LEU A 29 -6.52 -6.10 -12.05
C LEU A 29 -5.25 -5.38 -12.53
N PRO A 30 -4.05 -6.02 -12.49
CA PRO A 30 -2.78 -5.34 -12.77
C PRO A 30 -2.69 -4.77 -14.21
N GLY A 31 -3.23 -5.50 -15.20
CA GLY A 31 -3.20 -5.08 -16.60
C GLY A 31 -4.02 -3.80 -16.84
N LEU A 32 -5.23 -3.74 -16.29
CA LEU A 32 -6.09 -2.56 -16.36
C LEU A 32 -5.43 -1.38 -15.62
N ARG A 33 -4.97 -1.61 -14.40
CA ARG A 33 -4.35 -0.57 -13.58
C ARG A 33 -3.13 0.06 -14.24
N ARG A 34 -2.20 -0.77 -14.74
CA ARG A 34 -0.97 -0.27 -15.37
C ARG A 34 -1.23 0.52 -16.65
N ARG A 35 -2.27 0.18 -17.43
CA ARG A 35 -2.58 0.86 -18.70
C ARG A 35 -3.45 2.11 -18.53
N ALA A 36 -4.49 2.02 -17.69
CA ALA A 36 -5.48 3.07 -17.56
C ALA A 36 -5.21 4.02 -16.38
N PHE A 37 -4.47 3.56 -15.36
CA PHE A 37 -4.23 4.30 -14.12
C PHE A 37 -2.77 4.13 -13.66
N PRO A 38 -1.78 4.56 -14.45
CA PRO A 38 -0.36 4.34 -14.17
C PRO A 38 0.10 4.95 -12.83
N ALA A 39 -0.41 6.13 -12.47
CA ALA A 39 -0.13 6.74 -11.17
C ALA A 39 -0.67 5.87 -10.02
N LEU A 40 -1.88 5.31 -10.14
CA LEU A 40 -2.43 4.38 -9.16
C LEU A 40 -1.64 3.07 -9.10
N ALA A 41 -1.05 2.63 -10.23
CA ALA A 41 -0.14 1.48 -10.25
C ALA A 41 1.21 1.77 -9.58
N GLY A 42 1.45 3.01 -9.16
CA GLY A 42 2.71 3.45 -8.60
C GLY A 42 3.83 3.47 -9.63
N LEU A 43 3.52 3.68 -10.91
CA LEU A 43 4.56 3.88 -11.91
C LEU A 43 5.15 5.28 -11.77
N GLY A 44 6.47 5.36 -11.67
CA GLY A 44 7.19 6.60 -11.44
C GLY A 44 8.38 6.76 -12.38
N ARG A 45 9.39 7.54 -11.95
CA ARG A 45 10.57 7.87 -12.75
C ARG A 45 11.34 6.63 -13.19
N PRO A 46 11.90 6.64 -14.42
CA PRO A 46 12.44 5.42 -15.04
C PRO A 46 13.80 4.95 -14.49
N ASP A 47 14.44 5.70 -13.63
CA ASP A 47 15.72 5.38 -13.00
C ASP A 47 15.57 4.90 -11.55
N HIS A 48 14.34 4.68 -11.09
CA HIS A 48 14.03 4.41 -9.69
C HIS A 48 13.02 3.27 -9.51
N VAL A 49 13.17 2.52 -8.42
CA VAL A 49 12.22 1.53 -7.91
C VAL A 49 11.77 1.96 -6.51
N ALA A 50 10.47 2.15 -6.32
CA ALA A 50 9.94 2.40 -5.00
C ALA A 50 9.79 1.08 -4.22
N LEU A 51 10.47 0.99 -3.08
CA LEU A 51 10.34 -0.14 -2.16
C LEU A 51 9.31 0.19 -1.09
N THR A 52 8.27 -0.66 -0.97
CA THR A 52 7.18 -0.40 -0.03
C THR A 52 6.80 -1.64 0.77
N PHE A 53 6.41 -1.43 2.02
CA PHE A 53 5.98 -2.47 2.96
C PHE A 53 4.61 -2.14 3.52
N ASP A 54 3.76 -3.17 3.69
CA ASP A 54 2.41 -3.04 4.24
C ASP A 54 2.30 -3.75 5.61
N ASP A 55 1.23 -3.46 6.36
CA ASP A 55 0.73 -4.10 7.58
C ASP A 55 1.43 -3.76 8.90
N GLY A 56 2.56 -3.11 8.89
CA GLY A 56 3.27 -2.68 10.11
C GLY A 56 2.61 -1.51 10.86
N PRO A 57 3.27 -1.01 11.93
CA PRO A 57 4.48 -1.55 12.53
C PRO A 57 4.21 -2.79 13.38
N ASP A 58 5.12 -3.75 13.34
CA ASP A 58 5.11 -4.94 14.19
C ASP A 58 6.33 -4.94 15.13
N PRO A 59 6.17 -5.29 16.43
CA PRO A 59 7.25 -5.20 17.40
C PRO A 59 8.38 -6.21 17.19
N VAL A 60 8.12 -7.29 16.47
CA VAL A 60 9.11 -8.36 16.23
C VAL A 60 9.80 -8.19 14.88
N SER A 61 9.02 -7.91 13.83
CA SER A 61 9.52 -7.91 12.45
C SER A 61 9.97 -6.55 11.96
N THR A 62 9.18 -5.49 12.13
CA THR A 62 9.51 -4.16 11.59
C THR A 62 10.91 -3.66 11.99
N PRO A 63 11.40 -3.79 13.26
CA PRO A 63 12.76 -3.39 13.59
C PRO A 63 13.84 -4.11 12.76
N ARG A 64 13.63 -5.38 12.43
CA ARG A 64 14.57 -6.18 11.60
C ARG A 64 14.61 -5.67 10.16
N PHE A 65 13.46 -5.20 9.62
CA PHE A 65 13.44 -4.54 8.31
C PHE A 65 14.20 -3.22 8.34
N LEU A 66 14.02 -2.41 9.40
CA LEU A 66 14.75 -1.16 9.56
C LEU A 66 16.27 -1.40 9.60
N ASP A 67 16.72 -2.41 10.35
CA ASP A 67 18.13 -2.76 10.45
C ASP A 67 18.69 -3.22 9.09
N ALA A 68 17.99 -4.11 8.39
CA ALA A 68 18.40 -4.59 7.06
C ALA A 68 18.41 -3.46 6.01
N LEU A 69 17.50 -2.50 6.09
CA LEU A 69 17.47 -1.35 5.18
C LEU A 69 18.63 -0.39 5.45
N ASP A 70 19.01 -0.19 6.72
CA ASP A 70 20.22 0.57 7.08
C ASP A 70 21.49 -0.10 6.54
N GLU A 71 21.64 -1.42 6.72
CA GLU A 71 22.78 -2.20 6.19
C GLU A 71 22.87 -2.08 4.66
N LEU A 72 21.73 -2.07 3.97
CA LEU A 72 21.65 -1.91 2.52
C LEU A 72 21.79 -0.45 2.06
N SER A 73 21.78 0.52 2.99
CA SER A 73 21.73 1.96 2.70
C SER A 73 20.56 2.32 1.77
N VAL A 74 19.35 1.81 2.08
CA VAL A 74 18.11 2.01 1.33
C VAL A 74 17.03 2.55 2.25
N ARG A 75 16.29 3.54 1.78
CA ARG A 75 15.05 4.00 2.41
C ARG A 75 13.86 3.38 1.70
N ALA A 76 12.72 3.32 2.40
CA ALA A 76 11.50 2.71 1.90
C ALA A 76 10.26 3.45 2.41
N THR A 77 9.09 3.13 1.86
CA THR A 77 7.79 3.59 2.37
C THR A 77 7.10 2.48 3.13
N PHE A 78 6.68 2.76 4.36
CA PHE A 78 5.90 1.85 5.20
C PHE A 78 4.43 2.30 5.22
N PHE A 79 3.54 1.49 4.65
CA PHE A 79 2.09 1.66 4.72
C PHE A 79 1.58 1.05 6.03
N VAL A 80 1.42 1.89 7.03
CA VAL A 80 1.10 1.46 8.39
C VAL A 80 -0.39 1.42 8.66
N LEU A 81 -0.82 0.49 9.51
CA LEU A 81 -2.15 0.48 10.09
C LEU A 81 -2.18 1.41 11.31
N GLY A 82 -3.13 2.34 11.34
CA GLY A 82 -3.23 3.33 12.43
C GLY A 82 -3.34 2.71 13.82
N ALA A 83 -4.08 1.61 13.96
CA ALA A 83 -4.20 0.88 15.22
C ALA A 83 -2.86 0.27 15.68
N ARG A 84 -1.99 -0.11 14.74
CA ARG A 84 -0.66 -0.64 15.08
C ARG A 84 0.32 0.49 15.44
N VAL A 85 0.20 1.65 14.79
CA VAL A 85 0.96 2.86 15.20
C VAL A 85 0.59 3.27 16.62
N ASP A 86 -0.70 3.25 16.95
CA ASP A 86 -1.22 3.54 18.31
C ASP A 86 -0.65 2.55 19.34
N GLY A 87 -0.62 1.24 18.99
CA GLY A 87 -0.06 0.20 19.84
C GLY A 87 1.48 0.19 19.94
N HIS A 88 2.18 0.62 18.90
CA HIS A 88 3.66 0.55 18.79
C HIS A 88 4.29 1.88 18.35
N PRO A 89 4.00 3.01 19.02
CA PRO A 89 4.38 4.35 18.56
C PRO A 89 5.90 4.55 18.46
N ARG A 90 6.68 3.83 19.26
CA ARG A 90 8.15 3.92 19.23
C ARG A 90 8.72 3.42 17.91
N ILE A 91 8.14 2.34 17.34
CA ILE A 91 8.63 1.74 16.10
C ILE A 91 8.32 2.65 14.90
N ALA A 92 7.10 3.22 14.86
CA ALA A 92 6.73 4.17 13.82
C ALA A 92 7.63 5.43 13.83
N ARG A 93 7.94 5.97 15.02
CA ARG A 93 8.89 7.08 15.17
C ARG A 93 10.30 6.70 14.73
N GLU A 94 10.73 5.49 15.04
CA GLU A 94 12.06 5.00 14.66
C GLU A 94 12.19 4.87 13.13
N ALA A 95 11.17 4.39 12.44
CA ALA A 95 11.16 4.34 10.98
C ALA A 95 11.38 5.75 10.38
N VAL A 96 10.65 6.76 10.86
CA VAL A 96 10.84 8.14 10.39
C VAL A 96 12.22 8.69 10.76
N ARG A 97 12.72 8.42 11.98
CA ARG A 97 14.04 8.87 12.42
C ARG A 97 15.18 8.31 11.55
N ARG A 98 15.02 7.09 11.00
CA ARG A 98 15.96 6.46 10.04
C ARG A 98 15.72 6.94 8.59
N GLY A 99 14.85 7.93 8.37
CA GLY A 99 14.60 8.53 7.07
C GLY A 99 13.63 7.77 6.17
N HIS A 100 12.92 6.77 6.70
CA HIS A 100 11.87 6.09 5.95
C HIS A 100 10.60 6.95 5.88
N GLU A 101 9.83 6.78 4.80
CA GLU A 101 8.53 7.40 4.63
C GLU A 101 7.45 6.55 5.31
N VAL A 102 6.50 7.21 6.00
CA VAL A 102 5.33 6.56 6.58
C VAL A 102 4.08 6.99 5.83
N ALA A 103 3.33 6.03 5.32
CA ALA A 103 2.09 6.18 4.60
C ALA A 103 0.95 5.43 5.32
N VAL A 104 -0.30 5.58 4.88
CA VAL A 104 -1.47 5.02 5.56
C VAL A 104 -2.00 3.79 4.83
N HIS A 105 -2.18 2.67 5.57
CA HIS A 105 -2.83 1.44 5.08
C HIS A 105 -4.29 1.31 5.55
N GLY A 106 -4.77 2.22 6.39
CA GLY A 106 -6.07 2.22 7.03
C GLY A 106 -5.94 2.32 8.54
N TRP A 107 -7.08 2.27 9.25
CA TRP A 107 -7.06 2.12 10.70
C TRP A 107 -6.76 0.68 11.10
N THR A 108 -7.54 -0.26 10.53
CA THR A 108 -7.42 -1.72 10.64
C THR A 108 -7.40 -2.34 9.24
N HIS A 109 -6.97 -3.62 9.14
CA HIS A 109 -6.90 -4.35 7.87
C HIS A 109 -8.26 -4.97 7.50
N ASP A 110 -9.29 -4.13 7.33
CA ASP A 110 -10.67 -4.57 7.10
C ASP A 110 -10.97 -4.87 5.63
N ARG A 111 -11.89 -5.82 5.40
CA ARG A 111 -12.43 -6.12 4.07
C ARG A 111 -13.63 -5.22 3.74
N PRO A 112 -13.67 -4.56 2.57
CA PRO A 112 -14.69 -3.57 2.24
C PRO A 112 -15.91 -4.19 1.52
N TRP A 113 -16.41 -5.33 1.97
CA TRP A 113 -17.49 -6.04 1.26
C TRP A 113 -18.82 -5.31 1.28
N LEU A 114 -19.08 -4.58 2.35
CA LEU A 114 -20.29 -3.75 2.46
C LEU A 114 -19.89 -2.27 2.49
N PRO A 115 -20.60 -1.40 1.74
CA PRO A 115 -20.36 0.02 1.78
C PRO A 115 -20.64 0.59 3.18
N ASP A 116 -19.61 1.15 3.81
CA ASP A 116 -19.73 1.94 5.04
C ASP A 116 -18.87 3.22 4.90
N PRO A 117 -19.36 4.22 4.16
CA PRO A 117 -18.61 5.44 3.90
C PRO A 117 -18.25 6.22 5.17
N ALA A 118 -19.07 6.13 6.21
CA ALA A 118 -18.83 6.82 7.48
C ALA A 118 -17.65 6.18 8.22
N ARG A 119 -17.65 4.85 8.32
CA ARG A 119 -16.55 4.06 8.92
C ARG A 119 -15.24 4.24 8.15
N GLU A 120 -15.28 4.15 6.82
CA GLU A 120 -14.08 4.34 5.98
C GLU A 120 -13.49 5.74 6.19
N ARG A 121 -14.32 6.79 6.19
CA ARG A 121 -13.88 8.17 6.41
C ARG A 121 -13.32 8.38 7.81
N SER A 122 -14.04 7.96 8.84
CA SER A 122 -13.62 8.13 10.23
C SER A 122 -12.37 7.33 10.55
N GLY A 123 -12.28 6.09 10.05
CA GLY A 123 -11.11 5.23 10.23
C GLY A 123 -9.86 5.81 9.57
N LEU A 124 -9.99 6.29 8.35
CA LEU A 124 -8.86 6.88 7.62
C LEU A 124 -8.40 8.21 8.25
N ALA A 125 -9.35 9.07 8.61
CA ALA A 125 -9.05 10.32 9.32
C ALA A 125 -8.36 10.07 10.68
N ARG A 126 -8.77 9.02 11.41
CA ARG A 126 -8.12 8.59 12.65
C ARG A 126 -6.69 8.13 12.39
N ALA A 127 -6.47 7.30 11.35
CA ALA A 127 -5.13 6.81 11.00
C ALA A 127 -4.17 7.97 10.65
N VAL A 128 -4.61 8.92 9.80
CA VAL A 128 -3.83 10.12 9.45
C VAL A 128 -3.46 10.92 10.70
N ARG A 129 -4.42 11.17 11.58
CA ARG A 129 -4.18 11.90 12.82
C ARG A 129 -3.16 11.19 13.69
N THR A 130 -3.32 9.88 13.91
CA THR A 130 -2.40 9.06 14.72
C THR A 130 -0.99 9.08 14.15
N VAL A 131 -0.81 8.97 12.83
CA VAL A 131 0.51 9.07 12.19
C VAL A 131 1.11 10.47 12.41
N ARG A 132 0.34 11.54 12.21
CA ARG A 132 0.82 12.90 12.42
C ARG A 132 1.27 13.15 13.86
N GLU A 133 0.45 12.78 14.83
CA GLU A 133 0.74 12.98 16.26
C GLU A 133 1.91 12.12 16.74
N THR A 134 2.03 10.90 16.20
CA THR A 134 3.10 9.97 16.58
C THR A 134 4.42 10.28 15.90
N CYS A 135 4.39 10.48 14.58
CA CYS A 135 5.60 10.57 13.75
C CYS A 135 6.04 12.01 13.45
N GLY A 136 5.20 13.01 13.72
CA GLY A 136 5.48 14.41 13.38
C GLY A 136 5.48 14.70 11.87
N THR A 137 5.02 13.75 11.04
CA THR A 137 4.96 13.87 9.58
C THR A 137 3.52 13.78 9.07
N VAL A 138 3.23 14.42 7.95
CA VAL A 138 1.92 14.34 7.29
C VAL A 138 2.01 13.25 6.22
N PRO A 139 1.28 12.12 6.35
CA PRO A 139 1.28 11.09 5.32
C PRO A 139 0.65 11.62 4.03
N LEU A 140 1.22 11.26 2.88
CA LEU A 140 0.73 11.66 1.56
C LEU A 140 0.00 10.52 0.84
N TRP A 141 0.38 9.28 1.12
CA TRP A 141 -0.09 8.11 0.39
C TRP A 141 -1.07 7.27 1.19
N TYR A 142 -2.01 6.67 0.47
CA TYR A 142 -2.93 5.66 0.97
C TYR A 142 -2.85 4.41 0.11
N ARG A 143 -2.68 3.25 0.73
CA ARG A 143 -2.87 1.95 0.09
C ARG A 143 -4.01 1.22 0.79
N PRO A 144 -5.11 0.88 0.09
CA PRO A 144 -6.22 0.18 0.73
C PRO A 144 -5.84 -1.26 1.07
N PRO A 145 -6.27 -1.79 2.22
CA PRO A 145 -6.14 -3.20 2.56
C PRO A 145 -6.59 -4.12 1.41
N TYR A 146 -5.81 -5.20 1.16
CA TYR A 146 -5.98 -6.12 0.03
C TYR A 146 -5.81 -5.48 -1.35
N GLY A 147 -5.41 -4.22 -1.46
CA GLY A 147 -5.41 -3.47 -2.72
C GLY A 147 -6.80 -3.19 -3.30
N ILE A 148 -7.86 -3.38 -2.50
CA ILE A 148 -9.25 -3.21 -2.95
C ILE A 148 -9.66 -1.74 -2.74
N LEU A 149 -9.60 -0.96 -3.81
CA LEU A 149 -9.97 0.46 -3.83
C LEU A 149 -11.42 0.61 -4.26
N THR A 150 -12.36 0.59 -3.31
CA THR A 150 -13.78 0.89 -3.57
C THR A 150 -14.01 2.39 -3.72
N GLY A 151 -15.17 2.78 -4.28
CA GLY A 151 -15.57 4.19 -4.36
C GLY A 151 -15.62 4.88 -2.99
N GLY A 152 -16.05 4.16 -1.95
CA GLY A 152 -16.03 4.65 -0.56
C GLY A 152 -14.63 4.94 -0.05
N ARG A 153 -13.68 4.03 -0.28
CA ARG A 153 -12.26 4.20 0.07
C ARG A 153 -11.59 5.32 -0.71
N TRP A 154 -11.90 5.42 -2.00
CA TRP A 154 -11.43 6.53 -2.83
C TRP A 154 -11.88 7.88 -2.28
N ALA A 155 -13.18 8.02 -2.01
CA ALA A 155 -13.74 9.25 -1.46
C ALA A 155 -13.18 9.58 -0.06
N ALA A 156 -12.99 8.56 0.79
CA ALA A 156 -12.37 8.72 2.11
C ALA A 156 -10.91 9.21 2.00
N ALA A 157 -10.12 8.65 1.08
CA ALA A 157 -8.73 9.07 0.83
C ALA A 157 -8.69 10.53 0.37
N ALA A 158 -9.51 10.90 -0.63
CA ALA A 158 -9.59 12.29 -1.11
C ALA A 158 -9.98 13.26 0.01
N HIS A 159 -10.95 12.90 0.86
CA HIS A 159 -11.35 13.72 2.00
C HIS A 159 -10.23 13.87 3.05
N ALA A 160 -9.39 12.87 3.21
CA ALA A 160 -8.26 12.89 4.13
C ALA A 160 -6.99 13.54 3.52
N GLY A 161 -7.04 14.02 2.28
CA GLY A 161 -5.90 14.61 1.57
C GLY A 161 -4.83 13.60 1.16
N LEU A 162 -5.21 12.32 1.03
CA LEU A 162 -4.31 11.24 0.67
C LEU A 162 -4.43 10.85 -0.81
N THR A 163 -3.33 10.52 -1.43
CA THR A 163 -3.26 9.98 -2.79
C THR A 163 -3.24 8.45 -2.75
N PRO A 164 -4.24 7.77 -3.33
CA PRO A 164 -4.22 6.32 -3.42
C PRO A 164 -3.09 5.83 -4.34
N VAL A 165 -2.33 4.83 -3.88
CA VAL A 165 -1.31 4.15 -4.68
C VAL A 165 -1.30 2.67 -4.36
N LEU A 166 -1.23 1.83 -5.40
CA LEU A 166 -1.10 0.38 -5.29
C LEU A 166 0.35 -0.02 -5.56
N TRP A 167 0.57 -0.98 -6.45
CA TRP A 167 1.89 -1.49 -6.83
C TRP A 167 1.91 -1.94 -8.29
N SER A 168 3.08 -2.02 -8.87
CA SER A 168 3.29 -2.60 -10.19
C SER A 168 4.06 -3.92 -10.15
N ALA A 169 4.78 -4.19 -9.05
CA ALA A 169 5.46 -5.45 -8.79
C ALA A 169 5.12 -5.94 -7.38
N TRP A 170 4.90 -7.24 -7.17
CA TRP A 170 4.59 -7.81 -5.86
C TRP A 170 5.30 -9.13 -5.62
N GLY A 171 5.77 -9.36 -4.37
CA GLY A 171 6.54 -10.55 -4.01
C GLY A 171 5.69 -11.78 -3.66
N ARG A 172 4.39 -11.63 -3.40
CA ARG A 172 3.52 -12.67 -2.82
C ARG A 172 4.09 -13.31 -1.56
N ASP A 173 4.81 -12.54 -0.81
CA ASP A 173 5.50 -12.91 0.43
C ASP A 173 4.56 -13.32 1.56
N TRP A 174 3.27 -12.93 1.50
CA TRP A 174 2.23 -13.27 2.47
C TRP A 174 1.75 -14.73 2.42
N THR A 175 2.14 -15.49 1.39
CA THR A 175 1.63 -16.86 1.17
C THR A 175 2.29 -17.87 2.11
N PRO A 176 1.59 -18.94 2.53
CA PRO A 176 2.21 -20.03 3.26
C PRO A 176 3.37 -20.64 2.46
N GLY A 177 4.49 -20.87 3.13
CA GLY A 177 5.67 -21.48 2.50
C GLY A 177 6.46 -20.54 1.59
N ALA A 178 6.19 -19.23 1.58
CA ALA A 178 7.02 -18.26 0.87
C ALA A 178 8.48 -18.35 1.32
N THR A 179 9.39 -18.23 0.36
CA THR A 179 10.84 -18.19 0.57
C THR A 179 11.42 -16.95 -0.13
N ALA A 180 12.64 -16.54 0.22
CA ALA A 180 13.33 -15.46 -0.49
C ALA A 180 13.40 -15.74 -2.00
N GLY A 181 13.68 -16.97 -2.40
CA GLY A 181 13.75 -17.38 -3.80
C GLY A 181 12.39 -17.25 -4.52
N SER A 182 11.28 -17.67 -3.88
CA SER A 182 9.94 -17.54 -4.48
C SER A 182 9.49 -16.09 -4.59
N VAL A 183 9.81 -15.25 -3.60
CA VAL A 183 9.56 -13.81 -3.61
C VAL A 183 10.29 -13.15 -4.78
N LEU A 184 11.58 -13.40 -4.94
CA LEU A 184 12.39 -12.86 -6.03
C LEU A 184 11.91 -13.35 -7.41
N ALA A 185 11.61 -14.65 -7.53
CA ALA A 185 11.10 -15.21 -8.78
C ALA A 185 9.77 -14.56 -9.21
N THR A 186 8.89 -14.26 -8.23
CA THR A 186 7.61 -13.61 -8.48
C THR A 186 7.78 -12.13 -8.85
N LEU A 187 8.74 -11.42 -8.22
CA LEU A 187 9.03 -10.01 -8.51
C LEU A 187 9.68 -9.81 -9.89
N ARG A 188 10.58 -10.73 -10.29
CA ARG A 188 11.45 -10.57 -11.46
C ARG A 188 10.76 -10.09 -12.75
N PRO A 189 9.58 -10.60 -13.15
CA PRO A 189 8.92 -10.18 -14.40
C PRO A 189 8.47 -8.71 -14.39
N ASP A 190 8.16 -8.17 -13.22
CA ASP A 190 7.60 -6.83 -13.02
C ASP A 190 8.61 -5.85 -12.37
N LEU A 191 9.79 -6.35 -11.94
CA LEU A 191 10.86 -5.54 -11.35
C LEU A 191 11.63 -4.82 -12.47
N ARG A 192 11.23 -3.59 -12.75
CA ARG A 192 11.74 -2.78 -13.84
C ARG A 192 11.76 -1.30 -13.48
N ALA A 193 12.38 -0.50 -14.31
CA ALA A 193 12.38 0.96 -14.22
C ALA A 193 11.00 1.53 -13.96
N GLY A 194 10.87 2.38 -12.96
CA GLY A 194 9.62 2.99 -12.54
C GLY A 194 8.67 2.08 -11.76
N ALA A 195 9.09 0.89 -11.32
CA ALA A 195 8.23 -0.02 -10.57
C ALA A 195 8.06 0.41 -9.10
N THR A 196 6.88 0.14 -8.55
CA THR A 196 6.60 0.13 -7.11
C THR A 196 6.45 -1.30 -6.65
N VAL A 197 7.32 -1.71 -5.73
CA VAL A 197 7.37 -3.06 -5.14
C VAL A 197 6.53 -3.12 -3.88
N LEU A 198 5.65 -4.12 -3.80
CA LEU A 198 4.90 -4.48 -2.58
C LEU A 198 5.52 -5.70 -1.91
N LEU A 199 5.89 -5.54 -0.66
CA LEU A 199 6.23 -6.56 0.32
C LEU A 199 5.51 -6.26 1.65
N HIS A 200 5.69 -7.12 2.65
CA HIS A 200 5.07 -6.93 3.98
C HIS A 200 6.15 -7.01 5.07
N ASP A 201 6.18 -6.01 5.95
CA ASP A 201 7.05 -6.00 7.13
C ASP A 201 6.42 -6.67 8.37
N SER A 202 5.17 -7.15 8.22
CA SER A 202 4.39 -7.82 9.25
C SER A 202 3.57 -8.97 8.67
N ASP A 203 3.31 -9.98 9.45
CA ASP A 203 2.39 -11.08 9.11
C ASP A 203 0.98 -10.89 9.70
N HIS A 204 0.61 -9.66 10.06
CA HIS A 204 -0.67 -9.33 10.68
C HIS A 204 -1.88 -9.81 9.85
N ALA A 205 -1.81 -9.69 8.53
CA ALA A 205 -2.85 -10.15 7.60
C ALA A 205 -2.36 -11.27 6.66
N SER A 206 -1.26 -11.92 7.01
CA SER A 206 -0.51 -12.86 6.18
C SER A 206 -0.29 -14.20 6.90
N ALA A 207 0.32 -15.17 6.24
CA ALA A 207 0.69 -16.43 6.88
C ALA A 207 1.73 -16.19 8.00
N PRO A 208 1.59 -16.85 9.17
CA PRO A 208 2.51 -16.67 10.29
C PRO A 208 3.98 -16.82 9.88
N GLY A 209 4.81 -15.84 10.22
CA GLY A 209 6.23 -15.83 9.91
C GLY A 209 6.60 -15.50 8.46
N SER A 210 5.64 -15.21 7.59
CA SER A 210 5.85 -14.91 6.16
C SER A 210 6.79 -13.71 5.91
N TRP A 211 6.81 -12.73 6.81
CA TRP A 211 7.72 -11.57 6.75
C TRP A 211 9.20 -11.98 6.63
N ARG A 212 9.59 -13.18 7.11
CA ARG A 212 10.98 -13.67 6.98
C ARG A 212 11.40 -13.88 5.54
N ALA A 213 10.47 -14.29 4.68
CA ALA A 213 10.74 -14.45 3.25
C ALA A 213 11.00 -13.11 2.57
N ALA A 214 10.20 -12.10 2.89
CA ALA A 214 10.39 -10.73 2.41
C ALA A 214 11.74 -10.16 2.90
N LEU A 215 12.01 -10.26 4.20
CA LEU A 215 13.27 -9.78 4.80
C LEU A 215 14.49 -10.44 4.14
N ALA A 216 14.48 -11.75 4.00
CA ALA A 216 15.58 -12.49 3.39
C ALA A 216 15.77 -12.22 1.88
N ALA A 217 14.72 -11.72 1.19
CA ALA A 217 14.81 -11.35 -0.22
C ALA A 217 15.45 -9.97 -0.46
N LEU A 218 15.48 -9.08 0.54
CA LEU A 218 15.89 -7.67 0.37
C LEU A 218 17.31 -7.50 -0.21
N PRO A 219 18.35 -8.20 0.27
CA PRO A 219 19.70 -8.01 -0.28
C PRO A 219 19.78 -8.29 -1.77
N ALA A 220 19.21 -9.43 -2.21
CA ALA A 220 19.22 -9.80 -3.62
C ALA A 220 18.34 -8.91 -4.48
N LEU A 221 17.19 -8.44 -3.94
CA LEU A 221 16.32 -7.48 -4.61
C LEU A 221 17.03 -6.16 -4.88
N VAL A 222 17.68 -5.59 -3.85
CA VAL A 222 18.41 -4.32 -3.96
C VAL A 222 19.60 -4.46 -4.91
N THR A 223 20.34 -5.57 -4.82
CA THR A 223 21.45 -5.86 -5.74
C THR A 223 20.98 -5.91 -7.18
N ALA A 224 19.91 -6.65 -7.48
CA ALA A 224 19.35 -6.75 -8.83
C ALA A 224 18.91 -5.38 -9.39
N CYS A 225 18.33 -4.51 -8.57
CA CYS A 225 18.00 -3.15 -8.99
C CYS A 225 19.25 -2.34 -9.31
N ARG A 226 20.28 -2.40 -8.47
CA ARG A 226 21.55 -1.67 -8.66
C ARG A 226 22.31 -2.14 -9.90
N GLU A 227 22.35 -3.45 -10.14
CA GLU A 227 22.94 -4.05 -11.34
C GLU A 227 22.22 -3.61 -12.63
N ALA A 228 20.90 -3.33 -12.52
CA ALA A 228 20.12 -2.75 -13.62
C ALA A 228 20.25 -1.22 -13.72
N GLY A 229 21.13 -0.59 -12.94
CA GLY A 229 21.33 0.87 -12.92
C GLY A 229 20.18 1.65 -12.26
N LEU A 230 19.34 0.98 -11.45
CA LEU A 230 18.18 1.59 -10.80
C LEU A 230 18.50 1.97 -9.35
N THR A 231 18.07 3.15 -8.93
CA THR A 231 18.03 3.53 -7.53
C THR A 231 16.85 2.90 -6.82
N VAL A 232 16.98 2.60 -5.51
CA VAL A 232 15.90 2.05 -4.68
C VAL A 232 15.63 3.02 -3.55
N GLY A 233 14.38 3.41 -3.36
CA GLY A 233 14.01 4.38 -2.33
C GLY A 233 12.51 4.42 -2.03
N PRO A 234 12.04 5.43 -1.27
CA PRO A 234 10.64 5.61 -0.92
C PRO A 234 9.82 6.21 -2.09
N LEU A 235 8.49 6.17 -1.96
CA LEU A 235 7.57 6.80 -2.91
C LEU A 235 7.78 8.32 -3.03
N ALA A 236 8.19 8.98 -1.96
CA ALA A 236 8.52 10.41 -1.97
C ALA A 236 9.60 10.78 -3.01
N GLU A 237 10.49 9.84 -3.36
CA GLU A 237 11.56 10.01 -4.34
C GLU A 237 11.19 9.47 -5.72
N HIS A 238 10.05 8.80 -5.84
CA HIS A 238 9.66 8.03 -7.02
C HIS A 238 8.97 8.85 -8.11
N ALA A 239 8.50 10.05 -7.81
CA ALA A 239 7.78 10.94 -8.74
C ALA A 239 6.63 10.19 -9.45
N VAL A 240 5.72 9.58 -8.67
CA VAL A 240 4.59 8.80 -9.18
C VAL A 240 3.80 9.62 -10.21
N GLY A 241 3.59 9.06 -11.42
CA GLY A 241 2.86 9.70 -12.50
C GLY A 241 3.63 10.70 -13.34
N ALA A 242 4.90 11.00 -13.03
CA ALA A 242 5.70 11.98 -13.78
C ALA A 242 6.32 11.46 -15.11
N GLY A 243 6.16 10.18 -15.39
CA GLY A 243 6.76 9.52 -16.57
C GLY A 243 5.76 8.85 -17.51
N VAL A 244 4.49 9.25 -17.49
CA VAL A 244 3.42 8.61 -18.27
C VAL A 244 2.75 9.62 -19.18
#